data_b5795bbd5633160e21d1729984f6822e
#
_entry.id   b5795bbd5633160e21d1729984f6822e
#
_cell.length_a   1.000
_cell.length_b   1.000
_cell.length_c   1.000
_cell.angle_alpha   90.00
_cell.angle_beta   90.00
_cell.angle_gamma   90.00
#
_symmetry.space_group_name_H-M   'P 1'
#
loop_
_entity.id
_entity.type
_entity.pdbx_description
1 polymer ?
#
loop_
_entity_poly.entity_id
_entity_poly.type
_entity_poly.pdbx_seq_one_letter_code
_entity_poly.pdbx_strand_id
1 'polypeptide(L)'
;MSLVSVFDVSSTALTAQSVRLNTIASNMANADVVGSTPDSVYRARHPVFSTVFDDAVGNRHAAGVRVDEVIESTVEPSKEYSPAHPMADEEGYIYRSSVNTVEEMANMISASRSYQSSVK
;
A
#
# COMPACT_ATOMS: atom_id res chain seq x y z
N MET A 1 -1.11 -25.07 19.50
CA MET A 1 -1.30 -24.80 18.07
C MET A 1 -0.59 -25.89 17.28
N SER A 2 -1.27 -26.51 16.28
CA SER A 2 -0.65 -27.53 15.46
C SER A 2 0.35 -26.92 14.47
N LEU A 3 1.25 -27.75 13.97
CA LEU A 3 2.21 -27.32 12.93
C LEU A 3 1.49 -26.81 11.67
N VAL A 4 0.39 -27.48 11.30
CA VAL A 4 -0.41 -27.09 10.14
C VAL A 4 -1.03 -25.70 10.35
N SER A 5 -1.52 -25.41 11.57
CA SER A 5 -2.07 -24.09 11.92
C SER A 5 -0.99 -22.99 11.82
N VAL A 6 0.24 -23.30 12.23
CA VAL A 6 1.36 -22.35 12.11
C VAL A 6 1.67 -22.06 10.64
N PHE A 7 1.68 -23.08 9.79
CA PHE A 7 1.90 -22.92 8.37
C PHE A 7 0.77 -22.11 7.71
N ASP A 8 -0.48 -22.34 8.10
CA ASP A 8 -1.62 -21.60 7.56
C ASP A 8 -1.52 -20.11 7.92
N VAL A 9 -1.19 -19.79 9.19
CA VAL A 9 -1.01 -18.41 9.65
C VAL A 9 0.15 -17.75 8.88
N SER A 10 1.27 -18.44 8.75
CA SER A 10 2.43 -17.91 8.01
C SER A 10 2.12 -17.68 6.53
N SER A 11 1.35 -18.58 5.91
CA SER A 11 0.92 -18.44 4.52
C SER A 11 0.07 -17.19 4.32
N THR A 12 -0.87 -16.92 5.24
CA THR A 12 -1.71 -15.71 5.15
C THR A 12 -0.86 -14.45 5.33
N ALA A 13 0.13 -14.49 6.22
CA ALA A 13 1.05 -13.37 6.44
C ALA A 13 1.90 -13.10 5.18
N LEU A 14 2.38 -14.15 4.50
CA LEU A 14 3.11 -14.01 3.24
C LEU A 14 2.24 -13.36 2.16
N THR A 15 1.00 -13.79 2.04
CA THR A 15 0.05 -13.21 1.08
C THR A 15 -0.20 -11.74 1.38
N ALA A 16 -0.40 -11.39 2.65
CA ALA A 16 -0.63 -10.01 3.07
C ALA A 16 0.59 -9.12 2.76
N GLN A 17 1.80 -9.60 3.04
CA GLN A 17 3.01 -8.83 2.74
C GLN A 17 3.27 -8.75 1.23
N SER A 18 2.88 -9.75 0.46
CA SER A 18 2.95 -9.70 -1.00
C SER A 18 2.05 -8.60 -1.57
N VAL A 19 0.83 -8.48 -1.06
CA VAL A 19 -0.09 -7.38 -1.43
C VAL A 19 0.53 -6.03 -1.06
N ARG A 20 1.11 -5.93 0.14
CA ARG A 20 1.78 -4.70 0.59
C ARG A 20 2.93 -4.32 -0.33
N LEU A 21 3.80 -5.27 -0.70
CA LEU A 21 4.92 -5.04 -1.60
C LEU A 21 4.44 -4.57 -2.98
N ASN A 22 3.39 -5.20 -3.52
CA ASN A 22 2.82 -4.81 -4.80
C ASN A 22 2.23 -3.40 -4.74
N THR A 23 1.59 -3.05 -3.65
CA THR A 23 1.00 -1.72 -3.44
C THR A 23 2.10 -0.66 -3.36
N ILE A 24 3.17 -0.93 -2.61
CA ILE A 24 4.34 -0.04 -2.52
C ILE A 24 4.98 0.15 -3.88
N ALA A 25 5.15 -0.93 -4.64
CA ALA A 25 5.72 -0.87 -5.99
C ALA A 25 4.87 0.00 -6.92
N SER A 26 3.54 -0.13 -6.83
CA SER A 26 2.61 0.72 -7.58
C SER A 26 2.74 2.19 -7.19
N ASN A 27 2.84 2.49 -5.90
CA ASN A 27 3.04 3.85 -5.41
C ASN A 27 4.34 4.45 -5.95
N MET A 28 5.42 3.70 -5.90
CA MET A 28 6.73 4.17 -6.40
C MET A 28 6.71 4.37 -7.92
N ALA A 29 6.10 3.45 -8.66
CA ALA A 29 6.03 3.54 -10.11
C ALA A 29 5.22 4.76 -10.58
N ASN A 30 4.27 5.22 -9.78
CA ASN A 30 3.38 6.33 -10.09
C ASN A 30 3.69 7.60 -9.30
N ALA A 31 4.84 7.65 -8.62
CA ALA A 31 5.21 8.80 -7.77
C ALA A 31 5.39 10.10 -8.56
N ASP A 32 5.78 10.00 -9.83
CA ASP A 32 6.05 11.18 -10.67
C ASP A 32 4.92 11.49 -11.64
N VAL A 33 3.76 10.87 -11.47
CA VAL A 33 2.59 11.13 -12.32
C VAL A 33 2.14 12.58 -12.16
N VAL A 34 1.85 13.22 -13.26
CA VAL A 34 1.40 14.62 -13.35
C VAL A 34 0.05 14.66 -14.03
N GLY A 35 -0.81 15.56 -13.58
CA GLY A 35 -2.13 15.76 -14.18
C GLY A 35 -2.54 17.22 -14.16
N SER A 36 -3.63 17.52 -14.85
CA SER A 36 -4.19 18.87 -14.94
C SER A 36 -5.16 19.19 -13.81
N THR A 37 -5.64 18.16 -13.12
CA THR A 37 -6.58 18.30 -12.00
C THR A 37 -6.13 17.41 -10.83
N PRO A 38 -6.51 17.76 -9.60
CA PRO A 38 -6.18 16.92 -8.44
C PRO A 38 -6.73 15.49 -8.58
N ASP A 39 -7.90 15.34 -9.20
CA ASP A 39 -8.56 14.04 -9.31
C ASP A 39 -7.94 13.13 -10.36
N SER A 40 -7.16 13.68 -11.29
CA SER A 40 -6.51 12.92 -12.37
C SER A 40 -5.14 12.37 -11.97
N VAL A 41 -4.66 12.69 -10.78
CA VAL A 41 -3.32 12.33 -10.32
C VAL A 41 -3.40 11.11 -9.41
N TYR A 42 -2.44 10.21 -9.56
CA TYR A 42 -2.32 9.02 -8.73
C TYR A 42 -2.22 9.40 -7.25
N ARG A 43 -2.98 8.73 -6.41
CA ARG A 43 -2.89 8.85 -4.95
C ARG A 43 -2.29 7.57 -4.38
N ALA A 44 -1.45 7.71 -3.36
CA ALA A 44 -0.83 6.57 -2.70
C ALA A 44 -1.91 5.61 -2.18
N ARG A 45 -1.66 4.33 -2.32
CA ARG A 45 -2.56 3.27 -1.86
C ARG A 45 -1.91 2.51 -0.72
N HIS A 46 -2.74 2.10 0.23
CA HIS A 46 -2.30 1.38 1.42
C HIS A 46 -3.27 0.23 1.70
N PRO A 47 -2.77 -0.99 1.90
CA PRO A 47 -3.64 -2.08 2.29
C PRO A 47 -4.03 -1.95 3.77
N VAL A 48 -5.23 -2.34 4.09
CA VAL A 48 -5.73 -2.43 5.46
C VAL A 48 -5.78 -3.89 5.84
N PHE A 49 -5.04 -4.25 6.89
CA PHE A 49 -4.98 -5.62 7.38
C PHE A 49 -5.92 -5.81 8.56
N SER A 50 -6.45 -7.01 8.68
CA SER A 50 -7.18 -7.43 9.88
C SER A 50 -6.75 -8.83 10.29
N THR A 51 -6.91 -9.10 11.58
CA THR A 51 -6.65 -10.42 12.12
C THR A 51 -7.88 -11.30 11.92
N VAL A 52 -7.66 -12.50 11.40
CA VAL A 52 -8.71 -13.53 11.30
C VAL A 52 -8.67 -14.37 12.57
N PHE A 53 -9.83 -14.54 13.22
CA PHE A 53 -9.96 -15.35 14.42
C PHE A 53 -10.70 -16.63 14.09
N ASP A 54 -10.29 -17.73 14.71
CA ASP A 54 -10.98 -19.01 14.60
C ASP A 54 -11.99 -19.13 15.76
N ASP A 55 -13.27 -18.94 15.44
CA ASP A 55 -14.35 -19.03 16.43
C ASP A 55 -14.93 -20.45 16.56
N ALA A 56 -14.45 -21.40 15.74
CA ALA A 56 -15.06 -22.73 15.66
C ALA A 56 -14.89 -23.60 16.91
N VAL A 57 -13.96 -23.24 17.79
CA VAL A 57 -13.64 -24.01 19.02
C VAL A 57 -13.95 -23.24 20.30
N GLY A 58 -14.65 -22.12 20.22
CA GLY A 58 -14.97 -21.30 21.39
C GLY A 58 -13.80 -20.53 21.99
N ASN A 59 -12.60 -20.70 21.46
CA ASN A 59 -11.41 -19.96 21.84
C ASN A 59 -11.02 -19.04 20.69
N ARG A 60 -10.85 -17.76 20.99
CA ARG A 60 -10.38 -16.82 20.00
C ARG A 60 -8.89 -16.97 19.78
N HIS A 61 -8.52 -17.74 18.80
CA HIS A 61 -7.13 -17.84 18.33
C HIS A 61 -6.96 -17.06 17.03
N ALA A 62 -5.84 -16.40 16.89
CA ALA A 62 -5.48 -15.80 15.61
C ALA A 62 -5.26 -16.93 14.60
N ALA A 63 -6.11 -16.98 13.57
CA ALA A 63 -6.03 -17.98 12.50
C ALA A 63 -5.27 -17.44 11.28
N GLY A 64 -4.93 -16.15 11.26
CA GLY A 64 -4.19 -15.55 10.18
C GLY A 64 -4.42 -14.05 10.06
N VAL A 65 -3.94 -13.51 8.95
CA VAL A 65 -4.07 -12.10 8.57
C VAL A 65 -4.75 -12.03 7.21
N ARG A 66 -5.62 -11.07 7.05
CA ARG A 66 -6.33 -10.85 5.80
C ARG A 66 -6.22 -9.39 5.38
N VAL A 67 -6.16 -9.14 4.08
CA VAL A 67 -6.29 -7.80 3.52
C VAL A 67 -7.77 -7.51 3.33
N ASP A 68 -8.33 -6.57 4.11
CA ASP A 68 -9.74 -6.20 4.00
C ASP A 68 -10.01 -5.35 2.78
N GLU A 69 -9.15 -4.38 2.56
CA GLU A 69 -9.27 -3.44 1.43
C GLU A 69 -7.95 -2.75 1.16
N VAL A 70 -7.86 -2.13 0.00
CA VAL A 70 -6.77 -1.22 -0.35
C VAL A 70 -7.40 0.17 -0.48
N ILE A 71 -6.98 1.09 0.38
CA ILE A 71 -7.54 2.44 0.42
C ILE A 71 -6.61 3.44 -0.26
N GLU A 72 -7.19 4.51 -0.79
CA GLU A 72 -6.43 5.63 -1.33
C GLU A 72 -6.17 6.67 -0.24
N SER A 73 -4.99 7.26 -0.28
CA SER A 73 -4.61 8.35 0.63
C SER A 73 -5.52 9.57 0.43
N THR A 74 -5.86 10.22 1.53
CA THR A 74 -6.61 11.48 1.54
C THR A 74 -5.70 12.70 1.38
N VAL A 75 -4.38 12.50 1.34
CA VAL A 75 -3.42 13.61 1.16
C VAL A 75 -3.59 14.19 -0.24
N GLU A 76 -3.79 15.51 -0.30
CA GLU A 76 -3.98 16.20 -1.57
C GLU A 76 -2.71 16.19 -2.43
N PRO A 77 -2.85 16.04 -3.76
CA PRO A 77 -1.72 16.20 -4.67
C PRO A 77 -1.10 17.58 -4.55
N SER A 78 0.20 17.67 -4.77
CA SER A 78 0.89 18.96 -4.73
C SER A 78 0.63 19.76 -6.00
N LYS A 79 0.37 21.05 -5.83
CA LYS A 79 0.10 22.01 -6.90
C LYS A 79 1.40 22.77 -7.22
N GLU A 80 1.78 22.76 -8.47
CA GLU A 80 3.02 23.40 -8.93
C GLU A 80 2.72 24.31 -10.11
N TYR A 81 3.29 25.52 -10.11
CA TYR A 81 3.15 26.44 -11.23
C TYR A 81 4.17 26.07 -12.32
N SER A 82 3.68 25.63 -13.45
CA SER A 82 4.50 25.25 -14.60
C SER A 82 3.71 25.47 -15.91
N PRO A 83 3.57 26.75 -16.33
CA PRO A 83 2.69 27.10 -17.45
C PRO A 83 3.14 26.53 -18.80
N ALA A 84 4.44 26.19 -18.93
CA ALA A 84 4.98 25.61 -20.15
C ALA A 84 4.78 24.08 -20.23
N HIS A 85 4.31 23.46 -19.15
CA HIS A 85 4.12 22.01 -19.12
C HIS A 85 2.91 21.61 -19.97
N PRO A 86 3.00 20.52 -20.78
CA PRO A 86 1.87 20.08 -21.63
C PRO A 86 0.60 19.77 -20.85
N MET A 87 0.72 19.40 -19.55
CA MET A 87 -0.41 19.08 -18.69
C MET A 87 -0.88 20.25 -17.84
N ALA A 88 -0.33 21.47 -18.06
CA ALA A 88 -0.73 22.64 -17.30
C ALA A 88 -2.21 22.98 -17.58
N ASP A 89 -2.92 23.38 -16.51
CA ASP A 89 -4.30 23.85 -16.64
C ASP A 89 -4.35 25.26 -17.21
N GLU A 90 -5.56 25.83 -17.31
CA GLU A 90 -5.77 27.16 -17.88
C GLU A 90 -5.03 28.27 -17.08
N GLU A 91 -4.79 28.02 -15.78
CA GLU A 91 -4.09 28.96 -14.91
C GLU A 91 -2.58 28.73 -14.88
N GLY A 92 -2.09 27.69 -15.56
CA GLY A 92 -0.68 27.34 -15.64
C GLY A 92 -0.18 26.42 -14.53
N TYR A 93 -1.07 25.71 -13.86
CA TYR A 93 -0.71 24.79 -12.77
C TYR A 93 -0.78 23.35 -13.21
N ILE A 94 0.12 22.56 -12.64
CA ILE A 94 0.09 21.10 -12.73
C ILE A 94 -0.06 20.53 -11.33
N TYR A 95 -0.53 19.28 -11.24
CA TYR A 95 -0.68 18.57 -10.00
C TYR A 95 0.20 17.34 -10.04
N ARG A 96 0.97 17.14 -8.99
CA ARG A 96 1.86 15.98 -8.84
C ARG A 96 1.33 15.08 -7.74
N SER A 97 1.57 13.78 -7.91
CA SER A 97 1.21 12.81 -6.88
C SER A 97 1.84 13.16 -5.54
N SER A 98 1.08 12.97 -4.46
CA SER A 98 1.55 13.17 -3.08
C SER A 98 2.39 12.01 -2.56
N VAL A 99 2.70 11.01 -3.40
CA VAL A 99 3.53 9.87 -3.01
C VAL A 99 4.93 10.36 -2.60
N ASN A 100 5.36 9.97 -1.41
CA ASN A 100 6.71 10.23 -0.92
C ASN A 100 7.58 9.00 -1.19
N THR A 101 8.49 9.09 -2.15
CA THR A 101 9.33 7.96 -2.56
C THR A 101 10.24 7.46 -1.45
N VAL A 102 10.76 8.35 -0.60
CA VAL A 102 11.61 7.95 0.53
C VAL A 102 10.82 7.13 1.55
N GLU A 103 9.61 7.58 1.86
CA GLU A 103 8.70 6.84 2.74
C GLU A 103 8.36 5.47 2.16
N GLU A 104 8.07 5.41 0.86
CA GLU A 104 7.76 4.15 0.18
C GLU A 104 8.97 3.20 0.15
N MET A 105 10.19 3.73 0.00
CA MET A 105 11.39 2.92 0.12
C MET A 105 11.54 2.31 1.51
N ALA A 106 11.28 3.09 2.56
CA ALA A 106 11.29 2.59 3.94
C ALA A 106 10.22 1.52 4.14
N ASN A 107 9.03 1.73 3.60
CA ASN A 107 7.94 0.74 3.64
C ASN A 107 8.31 -0.54 2.90
N MET A 108 9.00 -0.42 1.78
CA MET A 108 9.46 -1.57 1.00
C MET A 108 10.46 -2.42 1.78
N ILE A 109 11.41 -1.79 2.47
CA ILE A 109 12.38 -2.50 3.31
C ILE A 109 11.64 -3.21 4.45
N SER A 110 10.72 -2.53 5.11
CA SER A 110 9.91 -3.09 6.19
C SER A 110 9.09 -4.29 5.72
N ALA A 111 8.41 -4.16 4.58
CA ALA A 111 7.58 -5.22 4.02
C ALA A 111 8.42 -6.43 3.58
N SER A 112 9.59 -6.19 2.99
CA SER A 112 10.52 -7.25 2.58
C SER A 112 11.04 -8.03 3.79
N ARG A 113 11.38 -7.33 4.86
CA ARG A 113 11.82 -7.98 6.10
C ARG A 113 10.70 -8.80 6.73
N SER A 114 9.48 -8.27 6.75
CA SER A 114 8.31 -8.99 7.26
C SER A 114 8.02 -10.23 6.43
N TYR A 115 8.14 -10.13 5.11
CA TYR A 115 7.99 -11.27 4.21
C TYR A 115 9.03 -12.36 4.50
N GLN A 116 10.30 -11.97 4.59
CA GLN A 116 11.39 -12.91 4.89
C GLN A 116 11.22 -13.56 6.27
N SER A 117 10.78 -12.80 7.25
CA SER A 117 10.52 -13.31 8.60
C SER A 117 9.41 -14.37 8.59
N SER A 118 8.37 -14.18 7.76
CA SER A 118 7.25 -15.12 7.65
C SER A 118 7.63 -16.42 6.93
N VAL A 119 8.69 -16.41 6.12
CA VAL A 119 9.19 -17.62 5.44
C VAL A 119 9.92 -18.56 6.41
N LYS A 120 10.55 -17.99 7.46
CA LYS A 120 11.25 -18.78 8.48
C LYS A 120 10.24 -19.39 9.46
#